data_58d0bc3e22c2f58bb3d7e0b04371f8b0
#
_entry.id   58d0bc3e22c2f58bb3d7e0b04371f8b0
#
_cell.length_a   1.000
_cell.length_b   1.000
_cell.length_c   1.000
_cell.angle_alpha   90.00
_cell.angle_beta   90.00
_cell.angle_gamma   90.00
#
_symmetry.space_group_name_H-M   'P 1'
#
loop_
_entity.id
_entity.type
_entity.pdbx_description
1 polymer ?
#
loop_
_entity_poly.entity_id
_entity_poly.type
_entity_poly.pdbx_seq_one_letter_code
_entity_poly.pdbx_strand_id
1 'polypeptide(L)'
;MKWSDKLGEGVERYAGKAAKKKVLAGREKLGASPDPMAVAKWVSGAITKLDELNDEDTNREILYVCSDKFPSDKVEALRDLYLESGSVDALFAVMDKDRSWYGLSYYESPKRKGHVIHVTKIPFNPKRCEDAADELERRYHYCHCPLVKELIRHPEQKISRTFCYCSSGWYRSLWEGILGEPVRVDVVKTVLQGDDRCSFVIRLPPGTRTKKPPAKARAKGRKKQTV
;
A
#
# COMPACT_ATOMS: atom_id res chain seq x y z
N MET A 1 -10.66 -7.74 -13.41
CA MET A 1 -9.56 -8.74 -13.54
C MET A 1 -9.33 -9.39 -12.19
N LYS A 2 -9.25 -10.72 -12.11
CA LYS A 2 -9.01 -11.43 -10.84
C LYS A 2 -7.57 -11.18 -10.35
N TRP A 3 -7.33 -11.28 -9.03
CA TRP A 3 -5.99 -11.11 -8.47
C TRP A 3 -4.94 -12.06 -9.08
N SER A 4 -5.32 -13.32 -9.34
CA SER A 4 -4.45 -14.30 -10.00
C SER A 4 -4.04 -13.92 -11.42
N ASP A 5 -4.89 -13.20 -12.15
CA ASP A 5 -4.59 -12.74 -13.51
C ASP A 5 -3.55 -11.61 -13.44
N LYS A 6 -3.75 -10.65 -12.52
CA LYS A 6 -2.77 -9.58 -12.23
C LYS A 6 -1.43 -10.17 -11.80
N LEU A 7 -1.44 -11.22 -10.94
CA LEU A 7 -0.21 -11.92 -10.55
C LEU A 7 0.50 -12.51 -11.77
N GLY A 8 -0.26 -13.22 -12.63
CA GLY A 8 0.27 -13.80 -13.85
C GLY A 8 0.87 -12.77 -14.80
N GLU A 9 0.24 -11.60 -14.94
CA GLU A 9 0.76 -10.47 -15.71
C GLU A 9 2.07 -9.94 -15.12
N GLY A 10 2.09 -9.69 -13.81
CA GLY A 10 3.28 -9.19 -13.11
C GLY A 10 4.46 -10.17 -13.21
N VAL A 11 4.23 -11.47 -12.96
CA VAL A 11 5.29 -12.49 -13.06
C VAL A 11 5.81 -12.61 -14.49
N GLU A 12 4.92 -12.58 -15.49
CA GLU A 12 5.38 -12.66 -16.89
C GLU A 12 6.24 -11.45 -17.28
N ARG A 13 5.85 -10.25 -16.82
CA ARG A 13 6.56 -8.99 -17.11
C ARG A 13 7.94 -8.93 -16.48
N TYR A 14 8.09 -9.35 -15.22
CA TYR A 14 9.33 -9.15 -14.45
C TYR A 14 10.19 -10.39 -14.30
N ALA A 15 9.61 -11.60 -14.45
CA ALA A 15 10.31 -12.88 -14.28
C ALA A 15 10.14 -13.86 -15.46
N GLY A 16 9.31 -13.50 -16.44
CA GLY A 16 9.14 -14.25 -17.68
C GLY A 16 8.11 -15.39 -17.63
N LYS A 17 7.82 -15.95 -18.82
CA LYS A 17 6.77 -16.98 -19.01
C LYS A 17 7.01 -18.26 -18.23
N ALA A 18 8.26 -18.70 -18.09
CA ALA A 18 8.60 -19.90 -17.35
C ALA A 18 8.28 -19.76 -15.84
N ALA A 19 8.62 -18.62 -15.25
CA ALA A 19 8.27 -18.29 -13.88
C ALA A 19 6.75 -18.22 -13.68
N LYS A 20 6.01 -17.57 -14.59
CA LYS A 20 4.54 -17.51 -14.56
C LYS A 20 3.93 -18.90 -14.49
N LYS A 21 4.37 -19.83 -15.34
CA LYS A 21 3.88 -21.22 -15.33
C LYS A 21 4.10 -21.90 -13.97
N LYS A 22 5.28 -21.71 -13.37
CA LYS A 22 5.61 -22.28 -12.05
C LYS A 22 4.76 -21.65 -10.93
N VAL A 23 4.69 -20.33 -10.87
CA VAL A 23 3.98 -19.59 -9.81
C VAL A 23 2.49 -19.87 -9.83
N LEU A 24 1.86 -19.90 -11.01
CA LEU A 24 0.42 -20.11 -11.14
C LEU A 24 0.00 -21.58 -11.11
N ALA A 25 0.93 -22.55 -11.09
CA ALA A 25 0.61 -23.97 -11.07
C ALA A 25 -0.31 -24.33 -9.88
N GLY A 26 -1.38 -25.09 -10.17
CA GLY A 26 -2.41 -25.50 -9.22
C GLY A 26 -3.59 -24.54 -9.11
N ARG A 27 -3.55 -23.37 -9.78
CA ARG A 27 -4.68 -22.41 -9.79
C ARG A 27 -5.94 -23.02 -10.39
N GLU A 28 -5.78 -23.84 -11.41
CA GLU A 28 -6.85 -24.52 -12.12
C GLU A 28 -7.64 -25.50 -11.23
N LYS A 29 -7.04 -25.98 -10.14
CA LYS A 29 -7.66 -26.91 -9.19
C LYS A 29 -8.65 -26.25 -8.24
N LEU A 30 -8.65 -24.92 -8.15
CA LEU A 30 -9.48 -24.17 -7.21
C LEU A 30 -10.97 -24.08 -7.63
N GLY A 31 -11.32 -24.42 -8.89
CA GLY A 31 -12.72 -24.35 -9.35
C GLY A 31 -13.30 -22.93 -9.41
N ALA A 32 -14.63 -22.85 -9.58
CA ALA A 32 -15.35 -21.58 -9.76
C ALA A 32 -15.68 -20.88 -8.44
N SER A 33 -15.98 -21.66 -7.38
CA SER A 33 -16.31 -21.16 -6.04
C SER A 33 -15.45 -21.88 -5.00
N PRO A 34 -14.17 -21.52 -4.91
CA PRO A 34 -13.24 -22.24 -4.05
C PRO A 34 -13.45 -21.93 -2.57
N ASP A 35 -13.18 -22.92 -1.74
CA ASP A 35 -13.06 -22.74 -0.30
C ASP A 35 -12.00 -21.67 0.04
N PRO A 36 -12.29 -20.73 0.97
CA PRO A 36 -11.37 -19.66 1.33
C PRO A 36 -9.99 -20.15 1.81
N MET A 37 -9.93 -21.25 2.56
CA MET A 37 -8.68 -21.83 3.02
C MET A 37 -7.89 -22.45 1.86
N ALA A 38 -8.56 -23.11 0.90
CA ALA A 38 -7.90 -23.62 -0.30
C ALA A 38 -7.28 -22.50 -1.13
N VAL A 39 -7.97 -21.36 -1.26
CA VAL A 39 -7.42 -20.16 -1.90
C VAL A 39 -6.20 -19.66 -1.15
N ALA A 40 -6.29 -19.52 0.17
CA ALA A 40 -5.22 -18.99 1.00
C ALA A 40 -3.95 -19.87 0.94
N LYS A 41 -4.12 -21.19 0.97
CA LYS A 41 -3.01 -22.16 0.79
C LYS A 41 -2.36 -22.06 -0.59
N TRP A 42 -3.18 -21.96 -1.66
CA TRP A 42 -2.64 -21.77 -3.01
C TRP A 42 -1.88 -20.44 -3.13
N VAL A 43 -2.42 -19.35 -2.62
CA VAL A 43 -1.75 -18.05 -2.62
C VAL A 43 -0.43 -18.13 -1.87
N SER A 44 -0.42 -18.73 -0.66
CA SER A 44 0.81 -18.92 0.11
C SER A 44 1.87 -19.69 -0.69
N GLY A 45 1.49 -20.81 -1.33
CA GLY A 45 2.39 -21.57 -2.19
C GLY A 45 2.90 -20.80 -3.43
N ALA A 46 2.06 -19.93 -4.01
CA ALA A 46 2.46 -19.07 -5.12
C ALA A 46 3.50 -18.01 -4.67
N ILE A 47 3.32 -17.43 -3.48
CA ILE A 47 4.27 -16.47 -2.91
C ILE A 47 5.60 -17.15 -2.53
N THR A 48 5.56 -18.36 -1.96
CA THR A 48 6.78 -19.14 -1.71
C THR A 48 7.60 -19.34 -2.99
N LYS A 49 6.94 -19.73 -4.10
CA LYS A 49 7.62 -19.87 -5.39
C LYS A 49 8.18 -18.55 -5.93
N LEU A 50 7.52 -17.42 -5.68
CA LEU A 50 8.07 -16.09 -6.02
C LEU A 50 9.37 -15.82 -5.25
N ASP A 51 9.38 -16.10 -3.94
CA ASP A 51 10.54 -15.88 -3.07
C ASP A 51 11.72 -16.79 -3.42
N GLU A 52 11.43 -18.01 -3.94
CA GLU A 52 12.44 -18.95 -4.44
C GLU A 52 13.03 -18.55 -5.81
N LEU A 53 12.27 -17.85 -6.64
CA LEU A 53 12.64 -17.55 -8.03
C LEU A 53 13.27 -16.17 -8.21
N ASN A 54 12.99 -15.22 -7.33
CA ASN A 54 13.36 -13.81 -7.52
C ASN A 54 13.87 -13.19 -6.23
N ASP A 55 14.56 -12.06 -6.36
CA ASP A 55 14.87 -11.17 -5.25
C ASP A 55 13.65 -10.37 -4.75
N GLU A 56 13.81 -9.72 -3.61
CA GLU A 56 12.73 -8.95 -2.97
C GLU A 56 12.26 -7.78 -3.82
N ASP A 57 13.15 -7.11 -4.55
CA ASP A 57 12.78 -5.95 -5.36
C ASP A 57 11.97 -6.37 -6.60
N THR A 58 12.34 -7.47 -7.25
CA THR A 58 11.55 -8.09 -8.33
C THR A 58 10.16 -8.51 -7.84
N ASN A 59 10.09 -9.16 -6.68
CA ASN A 59 8.82 -9.59 -6.09
C ASN A 59 7.93 -8.40 -5.72
N ARG A 60 8.52 -7.29 -5.26
CA ARG A 60 7.82 -6.04 -5.00
C ARG A 60 7.16 -5.50 -6.26
N GLU A 61 7.88 -5.42 -7.38
CA GLU A 61 7.34 -4.95 -8.65
C GLU A 61 6.20 -5.86 -9.15
N ILE A 62 6.36 -7.18 -9.06
CA ILE A 62 5.32 -8.16 -9.41
C ILE A 62 4.05 -7.90 -8.59
N LEU A 63 4.17 -7.75 -7.28
CA LEU A 63 3.01 -7.61 -6.42
C LEU A 63 2.38 -6.21 -6.47
N TYR A 64 3.09 -5.19 -6.91
CA TYR A 64 2.50 -3.90 -7.22
C TYR A 64 1.51 -3.97 -8.40
N VAL A 65 1.73 -4.87 -9.37
CA VAL A 65 0.75 -5.13 -10.43
C VAL A 65 -0.55 -5.69 -9.86
N CYS A 66 -0.46 -6.50 -8.79
CA CYS A 66 -1.64 -7.10 -8.14
C CYS A 66 -2.49 -6.11 -7.35
N SER A 67 -1.96 -4.94 -7.05
CA SER A 67 -2.65 -3.92 -6.25
C SER A 67 -3.86 -3.34 -6.98
N ASP A 68 -4.86 -2.96 -6.20
CA ASP A 68 -5.86 -2.02 -6.67
C ASP A 68 -5.24 -0.61 -6.77
N LYS A 69 -5.77 0.18 -7.70
CA LYS A 69 -5.30 1.55 -7.89
C LYS A 69 -6.09 2.50 -7.01
N PHE A 70 -5.43 3.55 -6.55
CA PHE A 70 -6.13 4.67 -5.91
C PHE A 70 -7.01 5.36 -6.96
N PRO A 71 -8.22 5.87 -6.59
CA PRO A 71 -9.10 6.55 -7.52
C PRO A 71 -8.41 7.71 -8.25
N SER A 72 -8.46 7.70 -9.59
CA SER A 72 -7.70 8.66 -10.41
C SER A 72 -8.10 10.11 -10.18
N ASP A 73 -9.40 10.39 -10.03
CA ASP A 73 -9.94 11.71 -9.71
C ASP A 73 -9.37 12.29 -8.41
N LYS A 74 -9.19 11.44 -7.42
CA LYS A 74 -8.57 11.83 -6.13
C LYS A 74 -7.08 12.06 -6.26
N VAL A 75 -6.39 11.23 -7.04
CA VAL A 75 -4.95 11.39 -7.32
C VAL A 75 -4.69 12.70 -8.06
N GLU A 76 -5.50 13.00 -9.09
CA GLU A 76 -5.40 14.24 -9.88
C GLU A 76 -5.60 15.47 -9.00
N ALA A 77 -6.65 15.51 -8.19
CA ALA A 77 -6.92 16.62 -7.29
C ALA A 77 -5.79 16.84 -6.26
N LEU A 78 -5.19 15.75 -5.71
CA LEU A 78 -4.04 15.86 -4.82
C LEU A 78 -2.77 16.29 -5.55
N ARG A 79 -2.59 15.87 -6.80
CA ARG A 79 -1.49 16.31 -7.66
C ARG A 79 -1.58 17.82 -7.92
N ASP A 80 -2.75 18.32 -8.30
CA ASP A 80 -2.96 19.75 -8.55
C ASP A 80 -2.67 20.56 -7.28
N LEU A 81 -3.17 20.13 -6.13
CA LEU A 81 -2.87 20.75 -4.85
C LEU A 81 -1.36 20.72 -4.54
N TYR A 82 -0.66 19.63 -4.85
CA TYR A 82 0.79 19.55 -4.66
C TYR A 82 1.55 20.52 -5.59
N LEU A 83 1.15 20.60 -6.84
CA LEU A 83 1.75 21.51 -7.81
C LEU A 83 1.54 22.99 -7.42
N GLU A 84 0.34 23.35 -6.97
CA GLU A 84 -0.02 24.69 -6.51
C GLU A 84 0.68 25.05 -5.19
N SER A 85 0.57 24.20 -4.17
CA SER A 85 1.14 24.47 -2.84
C SER A 85 2.64 24.28 -2.76
N GLY A 86 3.20 23.41 -3.61
CA GLY A 86 4.59 22.99 -3.56
C GLY A 86 4.98 22.26 -2.28
N SER A 87 4.02 21.54 -1.64
CA SER A 87 4.28 20.98 -0.31
C SER A 87 3.47 19.72 -0.01
N VAL A 88 4.16 18.65 0.37
CA VAL A 88 3.52 17.42 0.91
C VAL A 88 2.75 17.72 2.21
N ASP A 89 3.21 18.66 3.04
CA ASP A 89 2.51 19.03 4.28
C ASP A 89 1.15 19.68 3.99
N ALA A 90 1.00 20.36 2.85
CA ALA A 90 -0.30 20.91 2.45
C ALA A 90 -1.29 19.79 2.09
N LEU A 91 -0.81 18.69 1.48
CA LEU A 91 -1.63 17.52 1.20
C LEU A 91 -2.16 16.91 2.49
N PHE A 92 -1.30 16.72 3.49
CA PHE A 92 -1.73 16.15 4.77
C PHE A 92 -2.77 17.01 5.46
N ALA A 93 -2.65 18.34 5.41
CA ALA A 93 -3.63 19.24 5.99
C ALA A 93 -5.04 19.09 5.37
N VAL A 94 -5.11 18.80 4.06
CA VAL A 94 -6.38 18.50 3.38
C VAL A 94 -6.87 17.10 3.74
N MET A 95 -5.99 16.12 3.64
CA MET A 95 -6.30 14.72 3.92
C MET A 95 -6.77 14.51 5.38
N ASP A 96 -6.23 15.24 6.35
CA ASP A 96 -6.65 15.16 7.76
C ASP A 96 -8.02 15.80 8.02
N LYS A 97 -8.38 16.83 7.24
CA LYS A 97 -9.69 17.51 7.37
C LYS A 97 -10.81 16.68 6.73
N ASP A 98 -10.54 16.11 5.58
CA ASP A 98 -11.51 15.34 4.81
C ASP A 98 -11.04 13.90 4.62
N ARG A 99 -11.40 13.04 5.56
CA ARG A 99 -11.06 11.61 5.49
C ARG A 99 -11.74 10.86 4.34
N SER A 100 -12.69 11.47 3.64
CA SER A 100 -13.27 10.91 2.42
C SER A 100 -12.23 10.76 1.29
N TRP A 101 -11.16 11.55 1.33
CA TRP A 101 -10.02 11.42 0.42
C TRP A 101 -9.34 10.06 0.49
N TYR A 102 -9.32 9.45 1.66
CA TYR A 102 -8.79 8.11 1.85
C TYR A 102 -9.72 7.02 1.31
N GLY A 103 -10.88 7.46 0.76
CA GLY A 103 -11.87 6.61 0.13
C GLY A 103 -12.56 5.64 1.07
N LEU A 104 -12.09 5.52 2.27
CA LEU A 104 -12.50 4.59 3.30
C LEU A 104 -11.54 4.84 4.47
N SER A 105 -11.99 4.87 5.65
CA SER A 105 -11.19 5.02 6.87
C SER A 105 -10.16 3.89 7.07
N TYR A 106 -9.33 3.60 6.05
CA TYR A 106 -8.45 2.42 6.05
C TYR A 106 -7.13 2.60 6.76
N TYR A 107 -6.76 3.84 7.14
CA TYR A 107 -5.51 4.07 7.86
C TYR A 107 -5.58 5.29 8.79
N GLU A 108 -4.73 5.28 9.80
CA GLU A 108 -4.50 6.43 10.67
C GLU A 108 -3.90 7.59 9.88
N SER A 109 -4.02 8.82 10.39
CA SER A 109 -3.36 9.99 9.80
C SER A 109 -1.88 9.70 9.57
N PRO A 110 -1.36 9.85 8.34
CA PRO A 110 0.03 9.58 8.03
C PRO A 110 0.97 10.50 8.82
N LYS A 111 2.10 9.98 9.24
CA LYS A 111 3.14 10.75 9.95
C LYS A 111 4.36 10.87 9.06
N ARG A 112 4.83 12.11 8.79
CA ARG A 112 6.01 12.35 7.97
C ARG A 112 7.20 12.83 8.80
N LYS A 113 8.38 12.27 8.50
CA LYS A 113 9.67 12.75 8.99
C LYS A 113 10.64 12.84 7.81
N GLY A 114 11.05 14.06 7.44
CA GLY A 114 11.88 14.26 6.24
C GLY A 114 11.17 13.78 4.96
N HIS A 115 11.82 12.91 4.20
CA HIS A 115 11.28 12.29 2.99
C HIS A 115 10.63 10.91 3.26
N VAL A 116 10.29 10.61 4.51
CA VAL A 116 9.69 9.35 4.90
C VAL A 116 8.31 9.57 5.49
N ILE A 117 7.31 8.85 4.96
CA ILE A 117 5.94 8.85 5.46
C ILE A 117 5.66 7.48 6.10
N HIS A 118 5.19 7.49 7.34
CA HIS A 118 4.72 6.32 8.06
C HIS A 118 3.21 6.23 7.99
N VAL A 119 2.70 5.07 7.59
CA VAL A 119 1.27 4.78 7.48
C VAL A 119 0.96 3.52 8.29
N THR A 120 -0.12 3.58 9.07
CA THR A 120 -0.67 2.42 9.80
C THR A 120 -2.11 2.23 9.36
N LYS A 121 -2.48 1.01 8.99
CA LYS A 121 -3.89 0.68 8.71
C LYS A 121 -4.69 0.67 10.01
N ILE A 122 -5.95 1.09 9.91
CA ILE A 122 -6.95 0.76 10.94
C ILE A 122 -7.50 -0.65 10.67
N PRO A 123 -8.11 -1.30 11.64
CA PRO A 123 -8.75 -2.61 11.43
C PRO A 123 -9.78 -2.59 10.29
N PHE A 124 -9.86 -3.67 9.50
CA PHE A 124 -10.91 -3.82 8.49
C PHE A 124 -12.30 -3.84 9.14
N ASN A 125 -12.41 -4.47 10.29
CA ASN A 125 -13.63 -4.45 11.12
C ASN A 125 -13.27 -4.04 12.55
N PRO A 126 -13.29 -2.72 12.87
CA PRO A 126 -12.89 -2.20 14.17
C PRO A 126 -13.67 -2.84 15.32
N LYS A 127 -14.99 -2.90 15.20
CA LYS A 127 -15.86 -3.47 16.25
C LYS A 127 -15.51 -4.93 16.57
N ARG A 128 -15.34 -5.77 15.55
CA ARG A 128 -14.95 -7.16 15.77
C ARG A 128 -13.52 -7.32 16.29
N CYS A 129 -12.64 -6.36 15.99
CA CYS A 129 -11.31 -6.34 16.59
C CYS A 129 -11.37 -6.05 18.11
N GLU A 130 -12.24 -5.12 18.52
CA GLU A 130 -12.46 -4.77 19.92
C GLU A 130 -13.11 -5.92 20.70
N ASP A 131 -14.09 -6.59 20.09
CA ASP A 131 -14.87 -7.70 20.69
C ASP A 131 -14.15 -9.06 20.58
N ALA A 132 -12.95 -9.13 19.98
CA ALA A 132 -12.25 -10.38 19.71
C ALA A 132 -11.86 -11.11 21.01
N ALA A 133 -12.13 -12.41 21.06
CA ALA A 133 -11.85 -13.24 22.23
C ALA A 133 -10.35 -13.47 22.48
N ASP A 134 -9.56 -13.40 21.40
CA ASP A 134 -8.12 -13.63 21.47
C ASP A 134 -7.38 -12.85 20.34
N GLU A 135 -6.05 -12.96 20.37
CA GLU A 135 -5.17 -12.25 19.44
C GLU A 135 -5.29 -12.77 17.98
N LEU A 136 -5.61 -14.05 17.75
CA LEU A 136 -5.80 -14.59 16.41
C LEU A 136 -7.06 -14.00 15.78
N GLU A 137 -8.18 -14.01 16.51
CA GLU A 137 -9.43 -13.40 16.07
C GLU A 137 -9.27 -11.88 15.86
N ARG A 138 -8.55 -11.20 16.75
CA ARG A 138 -8.26 -9.77 16.58
C ARG A 138 -7.51 -9.51 15.29
N ARG A 139 -6.44 -10.24 14.99
CA ARG A 139 -5.65 -10.10 13.76
C ARG A 139 -6.45 -10.52 12.53
N TYR A 140 -7.30 -11.53 12.61
CA TYR A 140 -8.20 -11.94 11.54
C TYR A 140 -9.16 -10.82 11.14
N HIS A 141 -9.77 -10.14 12.12
CA HIS A 141 -10.68 -9.03 11.88
C HIS A 141 -9.94 -7.73 11.51
N TYR A 142 -8.66 -7.63 11.84
CA TYR A 142 -7.79 -6.52 11.40
C TYR A 142 -7.44 -6.63 9.92
N CYS A 143 -7.22 -7.84 9.41
CA CYS A 143 -6.69 -8.08 8.06
C CYS A 143 -7.68 -7.63 6.97
N HIS A 144 -7.19 -6.80 6.04
CA HIS A 144 -7.98 -6.31 4.90
C HIS A 144 -8.05 -7.29 3.72
N CYS A 145 -7.21 -8.34 3.70
CA CYS A 145 -7.09 -9.20 2.53
C CYS A 145 -7.93 -10.49 2.65
N PRO A 146 -9.01 -10.61 1.84
CA PRO A 146 -9.85 -11.81 1.89
C PRO A 146 -9.16 -13.06 1.35
N LEU A 147 -8.08 -12.92 0.57
CA LEU A 147 -7.41 -14.05 -0.07
C LEU A 147 -6.60 -14.91 0.90
N VAL A 148 -6.14 -14.33 2.01
CA VAL A 148 -5.17 -14.99 2.89
C VAL A 148 -5.47 -14.87 4.39
N LYS A 149 -6.49 -14.10 4.78
CA LYS A 149 -6.77 -13.86 6.20
C LYS A 149 -7.12 -15.15 6.97
N GLU A 150 -7.63 -16.18 6.27
CA GLU A 150 -7.92 -17.48 6.91
C GLU A 150 -6.66 -18.12 7.48
N LEU A 151 -5.47 -17.86 6.94
CA LEU A 151 -4.21 -18.36 7.48
C LEU A 151 -3.90 -17.82 8.87
N ILE A 152 -4.47 -16.67 9.28
CA ILE A 152 -4.24 -16.09 10.60
C ILE A 152 -4.78 -17.02 11.70
N ARG A 153 -5.92 -17.68 11.45
CA ARG A 153 -6.53 -18.65 12.37
C ARG A 153 -5.80 -20.00 12.41
N HIS A 154 -4.83 -20.18 11.52
CA HIS A 154 -4.07 -21.40 11.35
C HIS A 154 -2.57 -21.10 11.44
N PRO A 155 -2.01 -20.85 12.64
CA PRO A 155 -0.64 -20.38 12.83
C PRO A 155 0.44 -21.36 12.33
N GLU A 156 0.08 -22.63 12.12
CA GLU A 156 0.94 -23.62 11.45
C GLU A 156 1.09 -23.37 9.94
N GLN A 157 0.15 -22.60 9.35
CA GLN A 157 0.16 -22.23 7.93
C GLN A 157 0.82 -20.85 7.78
N LYS A 158 2.06 -20.81 7.32
CA LYS A 158 2.79 -19.56 7.16
C LYS A 158 2.66 -19.01 5.74
N ILE A 159 2.65 -17.69 5.62
CA ILE A 159 2.78 -17.00 4.34
C ILE A 159 3.89 -15.95 4.46
N SER A 160 4.72 -15.82 3.43
CA SER A 160 5.74 -14.76 3.41
C SER A 160 5.10 -13.37 3.42
N ARG A 161 5.74 -12.43 4.14
CA ARG A 161 5.31 -11.02 4.14
C ARG A 161 5.38 -10.37 2.75
N THR A 162 6.12 -10.97 1.81
CA THR A 162 6.18 -10.59 0.39
C THR A 162 4.79 -10.37 -0.18
N PHE A 163 3.81 -11.21 0.20
CA PHE A 163 2.42 -11.04 -0.20
C PHE A 163 1.86 -9.64 0.08
N CYS A 164 2.27 -8.99 1.18
CA CYS A 164 1.76 -7.69 1.58
C CYS A 164 2.26 -6.52 0.70
N TYR A 165 3.21 -6.76 -0.21
CA TYR A 165 3.56 -5.78 -1.25
C TYR A 165 2.41 -5.48 -2.20
N CYS A 166 1.45 -6.42 -2.37
CA CYS A 166 0.19 -6.12 -3.04
C CYS A 166 -0.55 -4.95 -2.37
N SER A 167 -0.59 -4.93 -1.03
CA SER A 167 -1.23 -3.84 -0.28
C SER A 167 -0.42 -2.53 -0.32
N SER A 168 0.91 -2.60 -0.35
CA SER A 168 1.77 -1.41 -0.44
C SER A 168 1.68 -0.74 -1.81
N GLY A 169 1.36 -1.48 -2.87
CA GLY A 169 1.16 -0.94 -4.21
C GLY A 169 0.02 0.08 -4.31
N TRP A 170 -0.97 0.02 -3.41
CA TRP A 170 -2.02 1.01 -3.31
C TRP A 170 -1.48 2.39 -2.88
N TYR A 171 -0.60 2.42 -1.88
CA TYR A 171 0.09 3.65 -1.46
C TYR A 171 1.07 4.14 -2.52
N ARG A 172 1.77 3.20 -3.19
CA ARG A 172 2.64 3.53 -4.30
C ARG A 172 1.88 4.25 -5.41
N SER A 173 0.74 3.69 -5.85
CA SER A 173 -0.06 4.29 -6.92
C SER A 173 -0.55 5.70 -6.59
N LEU A 174 -0.88 5.97 -5.33
CA LEU A 174 -1.23 7.31 -4.85
C LEU A 174 -0.05 8.27 -4.99
N TRP A 175 1.09 7.92 -4.37
CA TRP A 175 2.21 8.86 -4.29
C TRP A 175 2.94 9.05 -5.63
N GLU A 176 3.05 8.01 -6.45
CA GLU A 176 3.56 8.13 -7.83
C GLU A 176 2.64 9.01 -8.68
N GLY A 177 1.33 8.85 -8.53
CA GLY A 177 0.36 9.69 -9.22
C GLY A 177 0.45 11.17 -8.82
N ILE A 178 0.65 11.46 -7.54
CA ILE A 178 0.83 12.83 -7.03
C ILE A 178 2.16 13.45 -7.51
N LEU A 179 3.25 12.71 -7.35
CA LEU A 179 4.61 13.24 -7.57
C LEU A 179 5.07 13.15 -9.03
N GLY A 180 4.52 12.20 -9.79
CA GLY A 180 4.98 11.90 -11.16
C GLY A 180 6.33 11.19 -11.22
N GLU A 181 6.82 10.65 -10.10
CA GLU A 181 8.11 9.99 -9.94
C GLU A 181 7.94 8.64 -9.22
N PRO A 182 8.82 7.65 -9.46
CA PRO A 182 8.77 6.36 -8.78
C PRO A 182 8.90 6.51 -7.26
N VAL A 183 8.07 5.76 -6.53
CA VAL A 183 8.03 5.78 -5.06
C VAL A 183 8.22 4.37 -4.51
N ARG A 184 9.12 4.21 -3.55
CA ARG A 184 9.32 2.95 -2.84
C ARG A 184 8.42 2.90 -1.61
N VAL A 185 7.72 1.77 -1.43
CA VAL A 185 6.91 1.50 -0.24
C VAL A 185 7.35 0.19 0.39
N ASP A 186 7.81 0.25 1.63
CA ASP A 186 8.25 -0.92 2.39
C ASP A 186 7.16 -1.39 3.34
N VAL A 187 6.98 -2.71 3.47
CA VAL A 187 6.13 -3.35 4.49
C VAL A 187 6.93 -3.46 5.78
N VAL A 188 6.50 -2.79 6.86
CA VAL A 188 7.19 -2.80 8.15
C VAL A 188 6.61 -3.84 9.09
N LYS A 189 5.27 -3.81 9.25
CA LYS A 189 4.52 -4.75 10.10
C LYS A 189 3.33 -5.30 9.35
N THR A 190 2.94 -6.54 9.65
CA THR A 190 1.73 -7.15 9.09
C THR A 190 1.13 -8.18 10.03
N VAL A 191 -0.17 -8.11 10.22
CA VAL A 191 -0.91 -9.07 11.06
C VAL A 191 -0.79 -10.52 10.56
N LEU A 192 -0.45 -10.73 9.29
CA LEU A 192 -0.14 -12.05 8.72
C LEU A 192 1.15 -12.66 9.28
N GLN A 193 2.08 -11.83 9.78
CA GLN A 193 3.34 -12.28 10.40
C GLN A 193 3.26 -12.30 11.93
N GLY A 194 2.08 -12.03 12.50
CA GLY A 194 1.90 -12.01 13.93
C GLY A 194 2.03 -10.63 14.58
N ASP A 195 2.27 -9.58 13.79
CA ASP A 195 2.28 -8.22 14.32
C ASP A 195 0.90 -7.75 14.79
N ASP A 196 0.88 -6.78 15.68
CA ASP A 196 -0.33 -6.15 16.22
C ASP A 196 -1.11 -5.33 15.21
N ARG A 197 -0.46 -4.89 14.14
CA ARG A 197 -1.02 -4.01 13.09
C ARG A 197 -0.33 -4.19 11.74
N CYS A 198 -0.89 -3.56 10.69
CA CYS A 198 -0.20 -3.41 9.41
C CYS A 198 0.34 -1.99 9.26
N SER A 199 1.65 -1.84 9.04
CA SER A 199 2.29 -0.54 8.83
C SER A 199 3.26 -0.57 7.65
N PHE A 200 3.38 0.60 7.00
CA PHE A 200 4.16 0.80 5.79
C PHE A 200 5.01 2.05 5.92
N VAL A 201 6.12 2.06 5.21
CA VAL A 201 6.98 3.22 5.04
C VAL A 201 7.04 3.60 3.58
N ILE A 202 6.65 4.83 3.27
CA ILE A 202 6.69 5.40 1.93
C ILE A 202 7.93 6.31 1.87
N ARG A 203 8.83 6.03 0.93
CA ARG A 203 10.05 6.81 0.70
C ARG A 203 9.84 7.73 -0.48
N LEU A 204 9.72 9.02 -0.18
CA LEU A 204 9.58 10.05 -1.20
C LEU A 204 10.90 10.25 -1.96
N PRO A 205 10.87 10.56 -3.25
CA PRO A 205 12.05 10.91 -4.04
C PRO A 205 12.85 12.07 -3.42
N PRO A 206 14.17 12.11 -3.57
CA PRO A 206 15.04 13.12 -2.92
C PRO A 206 14.67 14.57 -3.23
N GLY A 207 14.16 14.86 -4.41
CA GLY A 207 13.74 16.21 -4.84
C GLY A 207 12.36 16.66 -4.35
N THR A 208 11.61 15.79 -3.65
CA THR A 208 10.24 16.09 -3.24
C THR A 208 10.17 17.27 -2.27
N ARG A 209 9.39 18.28 -2.62
CA ARG A 209 9.14 19.45 -1.74
C ARG A 209 8.20 19.03 -0.61
N THR A 210 8.70 19.02 0.62
CA THR A 210 7.95 18.52 1.76
C THR A 210 7.33 19.62 2.61
N LYS A 211 7.91 20.82 2.60
CA LYS A 211 7.43 21.98 3.39
C LYS A 211 7.03 23.12 2.45
N LYS A 212 6.03 23.88 2.85
CA LYS A 212 5.68 25.13 2.16
C LYS A 212 6.89 26.06 2.14
N PRO A 213 7.28 26.64 0.97
CA PRO A 213 8.35 27.63 0.95
C PRO A 213 8.00 28.79 1.86
N PRO A 214 8.98 29.40 2.56
CA PRO A 214 8.71 30.57 3.38
C PRO A 214 8.07 31.63 2.52
N ALA A 215 7.01 32.29 3.03
CA ALA A 215 6.36 33.39 2.34
C ALA A 215 7.45 34.40 1.95
N LYS A 216 7.58 34.69 0.66
CA LYS A 216 8.50 35.76 0.20
C LYS A 216 8.17 37.00 1.02
N ALA A 217 9.14 37.51 1.77
CA ALA A 217 9.01 38.76 2.51
C ALA A 217 8.47 39.80 1.50
N ARG A 218 7.27 40.32 1.75
CA ARG A 218 6.71 41.41 0.96
C ARG A 218 7.79 42.50 0.95
N ALA A 219 8.31 42.81 -0.22
CA ALA A 219 9.24 43.91 -0.40
C ALA A 219 8.58 45.17 0.19
N LYS A 220 9.13 45.66 1.31
CA LYS A 220 8.68 46.92 1.92
C LYS A 220 8.77 48.01 0.86
N GLY A 221 7.59 48.52 0.48
CA GLY A 221 7.46 49.53 -0.53
C GLY A 221 8.43 50.68 -0.26
N ARG A 222 9.20 50.99 -1.28
CA ARG A 222 10.04 52.16 -1.37
C ARG A 222 9.15 53.40 -1.09
N LYS A 223 9.30 54.04 0.06
CA LYS A 223 8.74 55.37 0.31
C LYS A 223 9.27 56.31 -0.78
N LYS A 224 8.37 56.82 -1.64
CA LYS A 224 8.70 57.95 -2.52
C LYS A 224 9.01 59.14 -1.60
N GLN A 225 10.26 59.57 -1.60
CA GLN A 225 10.58 60.94 -1.15
C GLN A 225 10.07 61.89 -2.22
N THR A 226 9.09 62.69 -1.86
CA THR A 226 8.66 63.88 -2.60
C THR A 226 9.58 65.00 -2.15
N VAL A 227 10.25 65.61 -3.11
CA VAL A 227 10.92 66.90 -2.98
C VAL A 227 9.91 67.97 -3.22
#